data_15f10eba8a770b5d60cf675ff11f2355
#
_entry.id   15f10eba8a770b5d60cf675ff11f2355
#
_cell.length_a   1.000
_cell.length_b   1.000
_cell.length_c   1.000
_cell.angle_alpha   90.00
_cell.angle_beta   90.00
_cell.angle_gamma   90.00
#
_symmetry.space_group_name_H-M   'P 1'
#
loop_
_entity.id
_entity.type
_entity.pdbx_description
1 polymer ?
#
loop_
_entity_poly.entity_id
_entity_poly.type
_entity_poly.pdbx_seq_one_letter_code
_entity_poly.pdbx_strand_id
1 'polypeptide(L)'
;VAVSGGRIVEIGRVNGEARRVIEADGLVVAPGIIDNHTHYDAQVTWDPLCTYSCYHGVTTVVIGNCSLAMAPAHKEDRDNLAGVLSHVEAIPLEAIQAGVQWSWETIPQYLDALDQRLGLNVASLIGHSAVRRYVMGDSAQERHATDEEIATMKAIVREGIEAGAVGISFERNPRHFDWDGRLAPTNLAADSEIFAVASVVDEVGRGVIQFGGDRKLGTEVAKKTRCPVFYGNITQAAVAPDRWRKQLEE
;
A
#
# COMPACT_ATOMS: atom_id res chain seq x y z
N VAL A 1 27.46 -6.80 17.34
CA VAL A 1 26.14 -6.31 17.71
C VAL A 1 25.53 -7.27 18.72
N ALA A 2 25.10 -6.77 19.87
CA ALA A 2 24.36 -7.56 20.86
C ALA A 2 22.86 -7.21 20.80
N VAL A 3 22.02 -8.25 20.89
CA VAL A 3 20.56 -8.13 20.89
C VAL A 3 20.01 -8.82 22.12
N SER A 4 19.17 -8.13 22.88
CA SER A 4 18.46 -8.69 24.03
C SER A 4 17.03 -8.14 24.09
N GLY A 5 16.04 -9.01 24.37
CA GLY A 5 14.64 -8.62 24.42
C GLY A 5 14.12 -7.96 23.13
N GLY A 6 14.62 -8.40 21.97
CA GLY A 6 14.22 -7.84 20.66
C GLY A 6 14.82 -6.45 20.34
N ARG A 7 15.78 -5.97 21.15
CA ARG A 7 16.41 -4.65 20.97
C ARG A 7 17.91 -4.80 20.81
N ILE A 8 18.52 -3.92 20.01
CA ILE A 8 19.98 -3.74 19.94
C ILE A 8 20.38 -3.06 21.25
N VAL A 9 21.23 -3.74 22.04
CA VAL A 9 21.70 -3.23 23.34
C VAL A 9 23.15 -2.78 23.28
N GLU A 10 23.94 -3.26 22.32
CA GLU A 10 25.34 -2.85 22.14
C GLU A 10 25.78 -2.99 20.69
N ILE A 11 26.55 -2.03 20.20
CA ILE A 11 27.18 -2.05 18.86
C ILE A 11 28.71 -1.87 19.07
N GLY A 12 29.51 -2.68 18.39
CA GLY A 12 30.95 -2.66 18.47
C GLY A 12 31.51 -3.95 19.05
N ARG A 13 32.52 -3.85 19.90
CA ARG A 13 33.14 -5.00 20.54
C ARG A 13 32.33 -5.42 21.76
N VAL A 14 31.50 -6.42 21.57
CA VAL A 14 30.62 -6.97 22.63
C VAL A 14 31.42 -7.95 23.48
N ASN A 15 31.43 -7.74 24.80
CA ASN A 15 32.03 -8.64 25.76
C ASN A 15 30.91 -9.28 26.61
N GLY A 16 30.91 -10.60 26.71
CA GLY A 16 29.95 -11.32 27.51
C GLY A 16 29.48 -12.61 26.87
N GLU A 17 28.78 -13.43 27.64
CA GLU A 17 28.18 -14.65 27.15
C GLU A 17 26.87 -14.35 26.38
N ALA A 18 26.65 -15.07 25.28
CA ALA A 18 25.44 -15.02 24.53
C ALA A 18 24.79 -16.40 24.37
N ARG A 19 23.47 -16.46 24.44
CA ARG A 19 22.74 -17.72 24.22
C ARG A 19 22.94 -18.24 22.77
N ARG A 20 23.16 -17.34 21.81
CA ARG A 20 23.44 -17.65 20.41
C ARG A 20 24.42 -16.61 19.84
N VAL A 21 25.43 -17.10 19.18
CA VAL A 21 26.39 -16.28 18.41
C VAL A 21 26.19 -16.62 16.93
N ILE A 22 26.18 -15.57 16.10
CA ILE A 22 26.18 -15.69 14.64
C ILE A 22 27.50 -15.12 14.15
N GLU A 23 28.34 -15.96 13.58
CA GLU A 23 29.59 -15.54 12.96
C GLU A 23 29.28 -14.75 11.69
N ALA A 24 29.77 -13.53 11.64
CA ALA A 24 29.52 -12.61 10.53
C ALA A 24 30.82 -11.99 9.99
N ASP A 25 31.96 -12.68 10.14
CA ASP A 25 33.24 -12.21 9.64
C ASP A 25 33.21 -12.02 8.11
N GLY A 26 33.57 -10.82 7.66
CA GLY A 26 33.53 -10.44 6.25
C GLY A 26 32.10 -10.11 5.73
N LEU A 27 31.08 -10.15 6.58
CA LEU A 27 29.71 -9.81 6.24
C LEU A 27 29.31 -8.44 6.80
N VAL A 28 28.26 -7.86 6.25
CA VAL A 28 27.62 -6.63 6.76
C VAL A 28 26.41 -7.02 7.58
N VAL A 29 26.34 -6.52 8.81
CA VAL A 29 25.14 -6.60 9.63
C VAL A 29 24.35 -5.32 9.43
N ALA A 30 23.17 -5.43 8.82
CA ALA A 30 22.29 -4.31 8.49
C ALA A 30 20.90 -4.52 9.09
N PRO A 31 20.10 -3.45 9.25
CA PRO A 31 18.67 -3.60 9.48
C PRO A 31 18.02 -4.40 8.36
N GLY A 32 16.93 -5.10 8.67
CA GLY A 32 16.13 -5.76 7.64
C GLY A 32 15.58 -4.75 6.63
N ILE A 33 15.46 -5.18 5.38
CA ILE A 33 14.97 -4.32 4.30
C ILE A 33 13.48 -4.05 4.51
N ILE A 34 13.07 -2.80 4.33
CA ILE A 34 11.68 -2.40 4.23
C ILE A 34 11.37 -2.24 2.74
N ASP A 35 10.53 -3.12 2.21
CA ASP A 35 10.00 -2.99 0.85
C ASP A 35 8.74 -2.12 0.91
N ASN A 36 8.86 -0.88 0.51
CA ASN A 36 7.80 0.12 0.63
C ASN A 36 6.79 0.10 -0.52
N HIS A 37 6.96 -0.79 -1.50
CA HIS A 37 6.04 -0.88 -2.62
C HIS A 37 5.83 -2.33 -3.06
N THR A 38 4.82 -2.97 -2.49
CA THR A 38 4.44 -4.35 -2.82
C THR A 38 2.94 -4.47 -3.07
N HIS A 39 2.53 -5.56 -3.70
CA HIS A 39 1.14 -5.91 -3.97
C HIS A 39 0.78 -7.29 -3.39
N TYR A 40 1.25 -7.54 -2.17
CA TYR A 40 0.92 -8.75 -1.41
C TYR A 40 -0.48 -8.73 -0.77
N ASP A 41 -1.32 -7.75 -1.11
CA ASP A 41 -2.64 -7.51 -0.50
C ASP A 41 -3.53 -8.76 -0.41
N ALA A 42 -3.53 -9.56 -1.47
CA ALA A 42 -4.21 -10.84 -1.48
C ALA A 42 -3.31 -11.96 -0.95
N GLN A 43 -2.06 -12.04 -1.45
CA GLN A 43 -1.13 -13.13 -1.17
C GLN A 43 -0.83 -13.30 0.31
N VAL A 44 -0.71 -12.22 1.07
CA VAL A 44 -0.42 -12.25 2.51
C VAL A 44 -1.44 -13.07 3.31
N THR A 45 -2.66 -13.23 2.79
CA THR A 45 -3.73 -13.99 3.46
C THR A 45 -3.52 -15.51 3.40
N TRP A 46 -2.75 -16.02 2.43
CA TRP A 46 -2.40 -17.45 2.32
C TRP A 46 -0.89 -17.72 2.39
N ASP A 47 -0.05 -16.72 2.15
CA ASP A 47 1.40 -16.79 2.29
C ASP A 47 1.90 -15.69 3.25
N PRO A 48 1.84 -15.95 4.57
CA PRO A 48 2.20 -14.97 5.59
C PRO A 48 3.70 -14.64 5.62
N LEU A 49 4.54 -15.37 4.88
CA LEU A 49 5.96 -15.08 4.70
C LEU A 49 6.23 -14.08 3.57
N CYS A 50 5.23 -13.73 2.79
CA CYS A 50 5.37 -12.89 1.59
C CYS A 50 6.53 -13.38 0.70
N THR A 51 6.47 -14.65 0.32
CA THR A 51 7.47 -15.31 -0.52
C THR A 51 7.41 -14.68 -1.93
N TYR A 52 8.51 -14.18 -2.50
CA TYR A 52 9.92 -14.43 -2.17
C TYR A 52 10.63 -13.27 -1.42
N SER A 53 9.96 -12.19 -1.04
CA SER A 53 10.60 -11.03 -0.40
C SER A 53 11.39 -11.43 0.86
N CYS A 54 10.87 -12.34 1.68
CA CYS A 54 11.56 -12.82 2.87
C CYS A 54 12.93 -13.47 2.58
N TYR A 55 13.10 -14.10 1.42
CA TYR A 55 14.37 -14.72 1.03
C TYR A 55 15.44 -13.71 0.60
N HIS A 56 15.04 -12.47 0.35
CA HIS A 56 15.94 -11.36 -0.01
C HIS A 56 16.28 -10.45 1.18
N GLY A 57 15.97 -10.87 2.41
CA GLY A 57 16.25 -10.09 3.62
C GLY A 57 15.23 -8.99 3.90
N VAL A 58 14.10 -8.99 3.21
CA VAL A 58 12.96 -8.12 3.53
C VAL A 58 12.34 -8.59 4.85
N THR A 59 12.15 -7.65 5.75
CA THR A 59 11.54 -7.89 7.08
C THR A 59 10.25 -7.12 7.28
N THR A 60 9.98 -6.15 6.40
CA THR A 60 8.75 -5.36 6.40
C THR A 60 8.31 -5.11 4.97
N VAL A 61 7.05 -5.35 4.67
CA VAL A 61 6.42 -5.01 3.39
C VAL A 61 5.32 -3.98 3.58
N VAL A 62 5.16 -3.08 2.61
CA VAL A 62 4.03 -2.14 2.55
C VAL A 62 3.11 -2.59 1.44
N ILE A 63 1.84 -2.85 1.77
CA ILE A 63 0.77 -3.25 0.86
C ILE A 63 -0.25 -2.12 0.67
N GLY A 64 -1.23 -2.29 -0.20
CA GLY A 64 -2.22 -1.25 -0.51
C GLY A 64 -1.68 -0.14 -1.41
N ASN A 65 -0.61 -0.39 -2.16
CA ASN A 65 -0.02 0.57 -3.09
C ASN A 65 -0.88 0.78 -4.35
N CYS A 66 -0.54 1.77 -5.15
CA CYS A 66 -1.15 2.08 -6.45
C CYS A 66 -2.69 2.19 -6.41
N SER A 67 -3.24 2.66 -5.28
CA SER A 67 -4.70 2.74 -5.09
C SER A 67 -5.41 1.38 -5.05
N LEU A 68 -4.66 0.27 -5.13
CA LEU A 68 -5.18 -1.09 -5.09
C LEU A 68 -5.19 -1.57 -3.64
N ALA A 69 -6.27 -2.23 -3.24
CA ALA A 69 -6.38 -2.84 -1.91
C ALA A 69 -7.53 -3.87 -1.90
N MET A 70 -7.50 -4.78 -0.92
CA MET A 70 -8.53 -5.78 -0.71
C MET A 70 -9.58 -5.35 0.33
N ALA A 71 -9.49 -4.08 0.81
CA ALA A 71 -10.45 -3.47 1.75
C ALA A 71 -10.49 -1.94 1.55
N PRO A 72 -11.69 -1.30 1.79
CA PRO A 72 -12.95 -1.94 2.14
C PRO A 72 -13.60 -2.63 0.94
N ALA A 73 -14.47 -3.63 1.19
CA ALA A 73 -15.07 -4.43 0.12
C ALA A 73 -16.45 -4.96 0.51
N HIS A 74 -17.51 -4.45 -0.10
CA HIS A 74 -18.81 -5.14 -0.06
C HIS A 74 -18.70 -6.51 -0.74
N LYS A 75 -19.57 -7.43 -0.37
CA LYS A 75 -19.53 -8.79 -0.90
C LYS A 75 -19.60 -8.82 -2.44
N GLU A 76 -20.41 -7.97 -3.03
CA GLU A 76 -20.60 -7.81 -4.47
C GLU A 76 -19.39 -7.19 -5.19
N ASP A 77 -18.50 -6.48 -4.48
CA ASP A 77 -17.34 -5.82 -5.07
C ASP A 77 -16.06 -6.67 -5.03
N ARG A 78 -16.07 -7.80 -4.31
CA ARG A 78 -14.88 -8.65 -4.09
C ARG A 78 -14.27 -9.14 -5.38
N ASP A 79 -15.09 -9.58 -6.32
CA ASP A 79 -14.63 -10.05 -7.62
C ASP A 79 -14.02 -8.91 -8.45
N ASN A 80 -14.57 -7.69 -8.36
CA ASN A 80 -14.02 -6.53 -9.04
C ASN A 80 -12.64 -6.17 -8.47
N LEU A 81 -12.49 -6.08 -7.14
CA LEU A 81 -11.19 -5.78 -6.50
C LEU A 81 -10.14 -6.85 -6.81
N ALA A 82 -10.52 -8.13 -6.70
CA ALA A 82 -9.65 -9.24 -7.08
C ALA A 82 -9.26 -9.18 -8.57
N GLY A 83 -10.20 -8.81 -9.42
CA GLY A 83 -10.00 -8.66 -10.85
C GLY A 83 -9.04 -7.55 -11.22
N VAL A 84 -9.17 -6.36 -10.62
CA VAL A 84 -8.25 -5.25 -10.84
C VAL A 84 -6.84 -5.63 -10.40
N LEU A 85 -6.68 -6.21 -9.20
CA LEU A 85 -5.38 -6.66 -8.71
C LEU A 85 -4.76 -7.72 -9.61
N SER A 86 -5.55 -8.72 -10.04
CA SER A 86 -5.11 -9.76 -10.96
C SER A 86 -4.62 -9.19 -12.29
N HIS A 87 -5.37 -8.25 -12.87
CA HIS A 87 -5.02 -7.66 -14.17
C HIS A 87 -3.76 -6.80 -14.08
N VAL A 88 -3.67 -5.94 -13.06
CA VAL A 88 -2.57 -4.98 -12.92
C VAL A 88 -1.28 -5.68 -12.52
N GLU A 89 -1.34 -6.66 -11.63
CA GLU A 89 -0.17 -7.33 -11.04
C GLU A 89 0.12 -8.70 -11.66
N ALA A 90 -0.63 -9.09 -12.69
CA ALA A 90 -0.50 -10.37 -13.38
C ALA A 90 -0.58 -11.59 -12.42
N ILE A 91 -1.37 -11.49 -11.36
CA ILE A 91 -1.66 -12.60 -10.45
C ILE A 91 -2.85 -13.38 -11.02
N PRO A 92 -2.77 -14.70 -11.22
CA PRO A 92 -3.91 -15.47 -11.71
C PRO A 92 -5.14 -15.26 -10.80
N LEU A 93 -6.29 -14.91 -11.40
CA LEU A 93 -7.52 -14.64 -10.64
C LEU A 93 -7.93 -15.83 -9.79
N GLU A 94 -7.81 -17.02 -10.36
CA GLU A 94 -8.13 -18.28 -9.69
C GLU A 94 -7.29 -18.48 -8.43
N ALA A 95 -6.04 -18.00 -8.43
CA ALA A 95 -5.19 -18.04 -7.24
C ALA A 95 -5.70 -17.08 -6.14
N ILE A 96 -6.15 -15.88 -6.52
CA ILE A 96 -6.75 -14.93 -5.59
C ILE A 96 -8.05 -15.51 -5.03
N GLN A 97 -8.93 -16.00 -5.90
CA GLN A 97 -10.24 -16.56 -5.51
C GLN A 97 -10.12 -17.80 -4.61
N ALA A 98 -9.12 -18.65 -4.86
CA ALA A 98 -8.86 -19.83 -4.03
C ALA A 98 -8.17 -19.49 -2.69
N GLY A 99 -7.29 -18.50 -2.70
CA GLY A 99 -6.45 -18.14 -1.55
C GLY A 99 -7.12 -17.22 -0.54
N VAL A 100 -7.91 -16.24 -1.00
CA VAL A 100 -8.50 -15.22 -0.14
C VAL A 100 -9.76 -15.72 0.55
N GLN A 101 -9.70 -15.83 1.87
CA GLN A 101 -10.86 -16.15 2.72
C GLN A 101 -11.49 -14.85 3.22
N TRP A 102 -12.32 -14.21 2.42
CA TRP A 102 -12.94 -12.91 2.70
C TRP A 102 -13.72 -12.90 4.03
N SER A 103 -13.02 -12.67 5.13
CA SER A 103 -13.59 -12.55 6.47
C SER A 103 -13.82 -11.09 6.90
N TRP A 104 -13.63 -10.14 6.00
CA TRP A 104 -13.73 -8.71 6.23
C TRP A 104 -14.64 -8.02 5.21
N GLU A 105 -15.09 -6.83 5.60
CA GLU A 105 -15.75 -5.85 4.75
C GLU A 105 -15.08 -4.48 4.91
N THR A 106 -14.76 -4.10 6.15
CA THR A 106 -14.13 -2.81 6.47
C THR A 106 -12.60 -2.90 6.56
N ILE A 107 -11.92 -1.74 6.54
CA ILE A 107 -10.47 -1.67 6.71
C ILE A 107 -10.03 -2.20 8.08
N PRO A 108 -10.65 -1.81 9.22
CA PRO A 108 -10.30 -2.40 10.51
C PRO A 108 -10.38 -3.93 10.53
N GLN A 109 -11.45 -4.50 9.97
CA GLN A 109 -11.60 -5.96 9.89
C GLN A 109 -10.52 -6.63 9.04
N TYR A 110 -10.08 -5.97 7.95
CA TYR A 110 -8.98 -6.47 7.14
C TYR A 110 -7.67 -6.46 7.91
N LEU A 111 -7.37 -5.38 8.63
CA LEU A 111 -6.17 -5.31 9.47
C LEU A 111 -6.19 -6.38 10.57
N ASP A 112 -7.33 -6.62 11.22
CA ASP A 112 -7.51 -7.69 12.19
C ASP A 112 -7.30 -9.09 11.56
N ALA A 113 -7.77 -9.28 10.32
CA ALA A 113 -7.58 -10.53 9.59
C ALA A 113 -6.10 -10.78 9.24
N LEU A 114 -5.32 -9.73 9.02
CA LEU A 114 -3.88 -9.82 8.75
C LEU A 114 -3.07 -10.11 10.03
N ASP A 115 -3.50 -9.66 11.20
CA ASP A 115 -2.74 -9.74 12.47
C ASP A 115 -2.67 -11.17 13.06
N GLN A 116 -2.85 -12.20 12.25
CA GLN A 116 -3.02 -13.55 12.80
C GLN A 116 -1.78 -14.45 12.77
N ARG A 117 -0.83 -14.32 11.87
CA ARG A 117 0.35 -15.22 11.75
C ARG A 117 1.38 -14.70 10.75
N LEU A 118 1.68 -13.45 10.77
CA LEU A 118 2.64 -12.87 9.83
C LEU A 118 4.07 -13.32 10.15
N GLY A 119 4.81 -13.70 9.12
CA GLY A 119 6.23 -13.99 9.20
C GLY A 119 7.11 -12.78 8.95
N LEU A 120 6.54 -11.73 8.35
CA LEU A 120 7.12 -10.40 8.18
C LEU A 120 6.24 -9.35 8.89
N ASN A 121 6.79 -8.16 9.12
CA ASN A 121 5.94 -7.02 9.44
C ASN A 121 5.20 -6.59 8.17
N VAL A 122 3.91 -6.31 8.31
CA VAL A 122 3.07 -5.80 7.22
C VAL A 122 2.51 -4.45 7.62
N ALA A 123 2.71 -3.46 6.76
CA ALA A 123 2.11 -2.14 6.88
C ALA A 123 1.12 -1.96 5.72
N SER A 124 -0.14 -1.63 6.02
CA SER A 124 -1.17 -1.47 4.99
C SER A 124 -1.47 0.00 4.74
N LEU A 125 -1.39 0.40 3.47
CA LEU A 125 -2.01 1.61 2.97
C LEU A 125 -3.48 1.32 2.64
N ILE A 126 -4.28 2.38 2.66
CA ILE A 126 -5.67 2.35 2.20
C ILE A 126 -5.67 2.67 0.70
N GLY A 127 -6.17 1.78 -0.14
CA GLY A 127 -6.29 2.03 -1.57
C GLY A 127 -7.50 2.93 -1.90
N HIS A 128 -7.28 4.11 -2.47
CA HIS A 128 -8.37 5.05 -2.79
C HIS A 128 -9.39 4.45 -3.76
N SER A 129 -8.98 3.62 -4.73
CA SER A 129 -9.90 2.94 -5.65
C SER A 129 -10.87 2.02 -4.93
N ALA A 130 -10.40 1.30 -3.91
CA ALA A 130 -11.25 0.42 -3.09
C ALA A 130 -12.25 1.24 -2.26
N VAL A 131 -11.79 2.33 -1.62
CA VAL A 131 -12.67 3.24 -0.87
C VAL A 131 -13.74 3.86 -1.77
N ARG A 132 -13.33 4.33 -2.96
CA ARG A 132 -14.23 4.94 -3.92
C ARG A 132 -15.26 3.93 -4.44
N ARG A 133 -14.84 2.71 -4.75
CA ARG A 133 -15.72 1.61 -5.15
C ARG A 133 -16.72 1.26 -4.04
N TYR A 134 -16.26 1.17 -2.81
CA TYR A 134 -17.08 0.86 -1.64
C TYR A 134 -18.19 1.89 -1.40
N VAL A 135 -17.93 3.18 -1.63
CA VAL A 135 -18.90 4.26 -1.41
C VAL A 135 -19.85 4.44 -2.60
N MET A 136 -19.36 4.27 -3.83
CA MET A 136 -20.09 4.66 -5.04
C MET A 136 -20.58 3.45 -5.87
N GLY A 137 -20.16 2.24 -5.55
CA GLY A 137 -20.43 1.08 -6.38
C GLY A 137 -19.91 1.25 -7.81
N ASP A 138 -20.68 0.83 -8.82
CA ASP A 138 -20.31 0.96 -10.24
C ASP A 138 -20.08 2.42 -10.68
N SER A 139 -20.80 3.37 -10.08
CA SER A 139 -20.64 4.79 -10.36
C SER A 139 -19.23 5.32 -10.10
N ALA A 140 -18.40 4.59 -9.32
CA ALA A 140 -17.01 4.91 -9.09
C ALA A 140 -16.18 4.97 -10.38
N GLN A 141 -16.61 4.27 -11.43
CA GLN A 141 -15.95 4.21 -12.73
C GLN A 141 -16.75 4.93 -13.84
N GLU A 142 -17.76 5.72 -13.47
CA GLU A 142 -18.66 6.39 -14.43
C GLU A 142 -18.69 7.91 -14.28
N ARG A 143 -18.57 8.43 -13.06
CA ARG A 143 -18.72 9.86 -12.76
C ARG A 143 -17.83 10.33 -11.62
N HIS A 144 -17.73 11.64 -11.42
CA HIS A 144 -17.15 12.22 -10.21
C HIS A 144 -18.02 11.95 -8.97
N ALA A 145 -17.38 11.93 -7.81
CA ALA A 145 -18.07 11.81 -6.52
C ALA A 145 -18.82 13.10 -6.15
N THR A 146 -19.90 12.96 -5.42
CA THR A 146 -20.59 14.10 -4.77
C THR A 146 -19.86 14.50 -3.49
N ASP A 147 -20.21 15.65 -2.92
CA ASP A 147 -19.63 16.13 -1.66
C ASP A 147 -19.96 15.17 -0.50
N GLU A 148 -21.14 14.55 -0.47
CA GLU A 148 -21.55 13.56 0.52
C GLU A 148 -20.75 12.26 0.38
N GLU A 149 -20.51 11.81 -0.85
CA GLU A 149 -19.67 10.63 -1.12
C GLU A 149 -18.23 10.90 -0.69
N ILE A 150 -17.68 12.07 -0.96
CA ILE A 150 -16.35 12.49 -0.51
C ILE A 150 -16.29 12.53 1.03
N ALA A 151 -17.29 13.06 1.69
CA ALA A 151 -17.37 13.07 3.15
C ALA A 151 -17.37 11.66 3.74
N THR A 152 -18.10 10.73 3.09
CA THR A 152 -18.12 9.31 3.47
C THR A 152 -16.75 8.64 3.27
N MET A 153 -16.09 8.88 2.14
CA MET A 153 -14.72 8.39 1.89
C MET A 153 -13.74 8.89 2.96
N LYS A 154 -13.82 10.19 3.32
CA LYS A 154 -12.98 10.78 4.40
C LYS A 154 -13.19 10.07 5.73
N ALA A 155 -14.43 9.75 6.10
CA ALA A 155 -14.75 9.04 7.33
C ALA A 155 -14.13 7.63 7.36
N ILE A 156 -14.27 6.87 6.25
CA ILE A 156 -13.68 5.54 6.10
C ILE A 156 -12.16 5.58 6.20
N VAL A 157 -11.51 6.54 5.53
CA VAL A 157 -10.06 6.68 5.57
C VAL A 157 -9.58 7.04 6.98
N ARG A 158 -10.29 7.93 7.69
CA ARG A 158 -10.00 8.27 9.08
C ARG A 158 -10.06 7.03 9.98
N GLU A 159 -11.17 6.29 9.92
CA GLU A 159 -11.35 5.05 10.67
C GLU A 159 -10.22 4.06 10.40
N GLY A 160 -9.86 3.87 9.13
CA GLY A 160 -8.78 2.97 8.73
C GLY A 160 -7.41 3.38 9.28
N ILE A 161 -7.06 4.67 9.26
CA ILE A 161 -5.81 5.18 9.84
C ILE A 161 -5.83 5.04 11.37
N GLU A 162 -6.96 5.34 12.01
CA GLU A 162 -7.12 5.17 13.46
C GLU A 162 -7.01 3.71 13.90
N ALA A 163 -7.48 2.78 13.07
CA ALA A 163 -7.37 1.34 13.28
C ALA A 163 -5.95 0.79 13.05
N GLY A 164 -5.05 1.54 12.41
CA GLY A 164 -3.65 1.10 12.24
C GLY A 164 -3.11 1.13 10.82
N ALA A 165 -3.90 1.48 9.81
CA ALA A 165 -3.37 1.72 8.48
C ALA A 165 -2.31 2.84 8.50
N VAL A 166 -1.24 2.68 7.72
CA VAL A 166 -0.10 3.60 7.74
C VAL A 166 -0.27 4.80 6.81
N GLY A 167 -1.40 4.91 6.13
CA GLY A 167 -1.71 6.02 5.23
C GLY A 167 -2.63 5.60 4.09
N ILE A 168 -2.55 6.33 2.97
CA ILE A 168 -3.40 6.12 1.79
C ILE A 168 -2.58 6.12 0.51
N SER A 169 -3.06 5.40 -0.50
CA SER A 169 -2.47 5.40 -1.83
C SER A 169 -3.43 5.93 -2.90
N PHE A 170 -2.87 6.66 -3.84
CA PHE A 170 -3.54 7.16 -5.04
C PHE A 170 -2.74 6.75 -6.27
N GLU A 171 -3.43 6.35 -7.34
CA GLU A 171 -2.79 6.03 -8.62
C GLU A 171 -3.65 6.54 -9.78
N ARG A 172 -3.15 7.50 -10.54
CA ARG A 172 -3.73 7.93 -11.81
C ARG A 172 -2.93 7.37 -12.97
N ASN A 173 -3.22 6.13 -13.32
CA ASN A 173 -2.54 5.42 -14.38
C ASN A 173 -3.54 4.92 -15.43
N PRO A 174 -3.49 5.43 -16.66
CA PRO A 174 -4.43 5.03 -17.71
C PRO A 174 -4.23 3.58 -18.19
N ARG A 175 -3.31 2.83 -17.60
CA ARG A 175 -3.08 1.40 -17.87
C ARG A 175 -3.63 0.48 -16.77
N HIS A 176 -4.23 1.06 -15.71
CA HIS A 176 -4.89 0.28 -14.67
C HIS A 176 -6.37 0.14 -15.01
N PHE A 177 -6.78 -1.06 -15.34
CA PHE A 177 -8.14 -1.41 -15.76
C PHE A 177 -8.69 -2.57 -14.92
N ASP A 178 -10.01 -2.69 -14.89
CA ASP A 178 -10.68 -3.93 -14.48
C ASP A 178 -10.85 -4.89 -15.68
N TRP A 179 -11.52 -6.01 -15.43
CA TRP A 179 -11.79 -7.03 -16.46
C TRP A 179 -12.62 -6.54 -17.65
N ASP A 180 -13.48 -5.57 -17.43
CA ASP A 180 -14.36 -5.01 -18.43
C ASP A 180 -13.67 -3.89 -19.23
N GLY A 181 -12.40 -3.65 -18.96
CA GLY A 181 -11.60 -2.60 -19.59
C GLY A 181 -11.93 -1.20 -19.09
N ARG A 182 -12.65 -1.07 -17.96
CA ARG A 182 -12.94 0.22 -17.33
C ARG A 182 -11.73 0.64 -16.48
N LEU A 183 -11.38 1.93 -16.55
CA LEU A 183 -10.28 2.48 -15.76
C LEU A 183 -10.51 2.26 -14.25
N ALA A 184 -9.46 1.99 -13.52
CA ALA A 184 -9.49 1.91 -12.06
C ALA A 184 -10.09 3.21 -11.47
N PRO A 185 -10.93 3.11 -10.41
CA PRO A 185 -11.75 4.21 -9.92
C PRO A 185 -11.04 5.54 -9.67
N THR A 186 -9.82 5.53 -9.15
CA THR A 186 -9.04 6.76 -8.87
C THR A 186 -8.75 7.59 -10.14
N ASN A 187 -8.71 6.96 -11.32
CA ASN A 187 -8.52 7.71 -12.57
C ASN A 187 -9.66 8.70 -12.88
N LEU A 188 -10.85 8.44 -12.34
CA LEU A 188 -12.04 9.28 -12.54
C LEU A 188 -12.28 10.26 -11.38
N ALA A 189 -11.45 10.22 -10.35
CA ALA A 189 -11.55 11.14 -9.23
C ALA A 189 -11.19 12.58 -9.66
N ALA A 190 -11.98 13.56 -9.25
CA ALA A 190 -11.59 14.95 -9.40
C ALA A 190 -10.39 15.30 -8.51
N ASP A 191 -9.59 16.31 -8.87
CA ASP A 191 -8.47 16.76 -8.03
C ASP A 191 -8.96 17.20 -6.65
N SER A 192 -10.13 17.82 -6.57
CA SER A 192 -10.76 18.22 -5.29
C SER A 192 -11.06 17.03 -4.39
N GLU A 193 -11.51 15.91 -4.94
CA GLU A 193 -11.71 14.65 -4.21
C GLU A 193 -10.38 14.12 -3.65
N ILE A 194 -9.34 14.06 -4.48
CA ILE A 194 -8.00 13.63 -4.09
C ILE A 194 -7.47 14.48 -2.93
N PHE A 195 -7.56 15.82 -3.05
CA PHE A 195 -7.12 16.72 -1.98
C PHE A 195 -7.92 16.55 -0.70
N ALA A 196 -9.24 16.42 -0.80
CA ALA A 196 -10.12 16.27 0.36
C ALA A 196 -9.84 14.96 1.10
N VAL A 197 -9.67 13.85 0.38
CA VAL A 197 -9.40 12.55 0.99
C VAL A 197 -7.96 12.48 1.53
N ALA A 198 -6.99 13.02 0.81
CA ALA A 198 -5.59 13.08 1.26
C ALA A 198 -5.43 13.92 2.53
N SER A 199 -6.23 14.99 2.71
CA SER A 199 -6.17 15.85 3.91
C SER A 199 -6.44 15.10 5.21
N VAL A 200 -7.12 13.95 5.16
CA VAL A 200 -7.42 13.13 6.34
C VAL A 200 -6.14 12.66 7.04
N VAL A 201 -5.07 12.37 6.28
CA VAL A 201 -3.77 11.95 6.84
C VAL A 201 -3.17 13.06 7.70
N ASP A 202 -3.23 14.33 7.22
CA ASP A 202 -2.77 15.50 7.98
C ASP A 202 -3.70 15.78 9.18
N GLU A 203 -5.01 15.66 9.02
CA GLU A 203 -6.00 15.87 10.08
C GLU A 203 -5.82 14.87 11.25
N VAL A 204 -5.49 13.61 10.93
CA VAL A 204 -5.18 12.59 11.95
C VAL A 204 -3.78 12.79 12.57
N GLY A 205 -2.88 13.50 11.88
CA GLY A 205 -1.55 13.83 12.34
C GLY A 205 -0.54 12.67 12.27
N ARG A 206 -0.85 11.61 11.53
CA ARG A 206 0.06 10.48 11.29
C ARG A 206 -0.25 9.81 9.97
N GLY A 207 0.78 9.23 9.35
CA GLY A 207 0.68 8.45 8.14
C GLY A 207 1.47 9.03 6.98
N VAL A 208 1.42 8.33 5.87
CA VAL A 208 2.11 8.67 4.63
C VAL A 208 1.14 8.58 3.45
N ILE A 209 1.47 9.22 2.34
CA ILE A 209 0.69 9.16 1.11
C ILE A 209 1.58 8.56 0.02
N GLN A 210 1.13 7.45 -0.57
CA GLN A 210 1.72 6.95 -1.81
C GLN A 210 0.99 7.58 -2.98
N PHE A 211 1.74 8.08 -3.95
CA PHE A 211 1.16 8.65 -5.17
C PHE A 211 1.83 8.08 -6.41
N GLY A 212 1.03 7.71 -7.40
CA GLY A 212 1.52 7.21 -8.67
C GLY A 212 0.80 7.86 -9.87
N GLY A 213 1.40 7.69 -11.05
CA GLY A 213 0.89 8.20 -12.31
C GLY A 213 1.08 9.72 -12.48
N ASP A 214 0.29 10.53 -11.80
CA ASP A 214 0.32 12.01 -11.91
C ASP A 214 1.24 12.64 -10.85
N ARG A 215 2.53 12.79 -11.18
CA ARG A 215 3.52 13.39 -10.27
C ARG A 215 3.21 14.84 -9.91
N LYS A 216 2.66 15.62 -10.84
CA LYS A 216 2.30 17.02 -10.60
C LYS A 216 1.24 17.13 -9.52
N LEU A 217 0.18 16.35 -9.64
CA LEU A 217 -0.87 16.31 -8.64
C LEU A 217 -0.34 15.81 -7.30
N GLY A 218 0.51 14.75 -7.29
CA GLY A 218 1.14 14.26 -6.08
C GLY A 218 2.02 15.29 -5.37
N THR A 219 2.74 16.12 -6.12
CA THR A 219 3.50 17.25 -5.59
C THR A 219 2.59 18.30 -4.94
N GLU A 220 1.46 18.62 -5.57
CA GLU A 220 0.48 19.55 -4.99
C GLU A 220 -0.19 18.96 -3.72
N VAL A 221 -0.43 17.65 -3.68
CA VAL A 221 -0.89 16.95 -2.47
C VAL A 221 0.13 17.11 -1.34
N ALA A 222 1.43 16.86 -1.61
CA ALA A 222 2.49 17.01 -0.62
C ALA A 222 2.56 18.43 -0.04
N LYS A 223 2.43 19.44 -0.90
CA LYS A 223 2.44 20.86 -0.46
C LYS A 223 1.25 21.23 0.42
N LYS A 224 0.07 20.65 0.14
CA LYS A 224 -1.17 20.98 0.84
C LYS A 224 -1.38 20.22 2.13
N THR A 225 -0.93 18.96 2.20
CA THR A 225 -1.21 18.07 3.34
C THR A 225 -0.11 18.03 4.38
N ARG A 226 1.07 18.59 4.12
CA ARG A 226 2.25 18.50 5.01
C ARG A 226 2.65 17.07 5.41
N CYS A 227 2.11 16.07 4.70
CA CYS A 227 2.41 14.67 4.91
C CYS A 227 3.57 14.22 4.02
N PRO A 228 4.38 13.24 4.45
CA PRO A 228 5.31 12.59 3.56
C PRO A 228 4.56 11.95 2.37
N VAL A 229 4.96 12.32 1.15
CA VAL A 229 4.46 11.71 -0.07
C VAL A 229 5.60 10.97 -0.74
N PHE A 230 5.38 9.71 -1.10
CA PHE A 230 6.35 8.93 -1.86
C PHE A 230 5.74 8.42 -3.17
N TYR A 231 6.60 8.29 -4.18
CA TYR A 231 6.20 7.79 -5.50
C TYR A 231 6.60 6.33 -5.66
N GLY A 232 5.75 5.57 -6.33
CA GLY A 232 5.94 4.13 -6.50
C GLY A 232 7.17 3.75 -7.30
N ASN A 233 7.60 4.59 -8.26
CA ASN A 233 8.74 4.26 -9.10
C ASN A 233 9.49 5.47 -9.66
N ILE A 234 10.78 5.27 -9.87
CA ILE A 234 11.65 6.08 -10.71
C ILE A 234 12.02 5.22 -11.90
N THR A 235 11.68 5.64 -13.11
CA THR A 235 11.76 4.79 -14.28
C THR A 235 12.77 5.28 -15.30
N GLN A 236 13.41 4.32 -15.97
CA GLN A 236 14.20 4.52 -17.19
C GLN A 236 13.54 3.77 -18.33
N ALA A 237 13.50 4.37 -19.52
CA ALA A 237 13.03 3.70 -20.72
C ALA A 237 14.09 3.81 -21.82
N ALA A 238 14.16 2.82 -22.71
CA ALA A 238 15.10 2.81 -23.82
C ALA A 238 14.97 4.06 -24.72
N VAL A 239 13.74 4.55 -24.89
CA VAL A 239 13.42 5.77 -25.66
C VAL A 239 13.64 7.06 -24.86
N ALA A 240 13.90 6.99 -23.56
CA ALA A 240 14.11 8.13 -22.67
C ALA A 240 15.11 7.76 -21.56
N PRO A 241 16.41 7.58 -21.87
CA PRO A 241 17.41 7.04 -20.95
C PRO A 241 17.67 7.95 -19.72
N ASP A 242 17.40 9.25 -19.83
CA ASP A 242 17.58 10.23 -18.75
C ASP A 242 16.30 10.55 -17.99
N ARG A 243 15.21 9.80 -18.23
CA ARG A 243 13.91 10.06 -17.58
C ARG A 243 14.02 10.03 -16.05
N TRP A 244 14.78 9.10 -15.49
CA TRP A 244 14.98 8.96 -14.05
C TRP A 244 15.60 10.21 -13.42
N ARG A 245 16.57 10.88 -14.11
CA ARG A 245 17.20 12.12 -13.62
C ARG A 245 16.17 13.24 -13.53
N LYS A 246 15.40 13.44 -14.59
CA LYS A 246 14.33 14.45 -14.60
C LYS A 246 13.32 14.20 -13.50
N GLN A 247 13.00 12.92 -13.23
CA GLN A 247 12.09 12.55 -12.15
C GLN A 247 12.64 12.82 -10.75
N LEU A 248 13.96 12.89 -10.56
CA LEU A 248 14.58 13.27 -9.29
C LEU A 248 14.69 14.79 -9.10
N GLU A 249 14.67 15.55 -10.19
CA GLU A 249 14.75 17.01 -10.18
C GLU A 249 13.38 17.70 -10.01
N GLU A 250 12.29 17.00 -10.31
CA GLU A 250 10.91 17.45 -10.14
C GLU A 250 10.43 17.33 -8.68
#